data_9f9b66d7713437ef0f93c20e1bd8d957
#
_entry.id   9f9b66d7713437ef0f93c20e1bd8d957
#
_cell.length_a   1.000
_cell.length_b   1.000
_cell.length_c   1.000
_cell.angle_alpha   90.00
_cell.angle_beta   90.00
_cell.angle_gamma   90.00
#
_symmetry.space_group_name_H-M   'P 1'
#
loop_
_entity.id
_entity.type
_entity.pdbx_description
1 polymer ?
#
loop_
_entity_poly.entity_id
_entity_poly.type
_entity_poly.pdbx_seq_one_letter_code
_entity_poly.pdbx_strand_id
1 'polypeptide(L)'
;MREQSVKRQAAVLACANGAVRALGFLLHVVLGRMLGAEALGVFELAHSAHMLAVTPVTAGLPTAVSRLTARREDGAALTAGRGLAMRAGLGLMLLWLALSPLIAGLLGDPRTLPALWVSAPCVLLSGLAAVYHGYCYGQGRPWPPAWATLTEQAARFLLCAPLLIPGLTVAGRAAIPGAAETLGEAAALGLLLLLLRRCLPGRLPRDKGLEKELLLLSLPLTGTRLIQTASRALVSGLLPRRLVAAGMPPTQATAAVGLLHGMVLPVIFLPGILTVAIGMAGIPALARREGPALRRMAGQLFAASLGCGLLGWAAIHGLSGFLANTIYRQPALRGLFRAAAPLTLLFALGQAAATLLSGLGQQKKTLLPTLVGTALLLILTYRWAASPLRLYGAITALLVSRAVSVLWELAAALPLLTPSAAPAAPSDD
;
A
#
# COMPACT_ATOMS: atom_id res chain seq x y z
N MET A 1 18.51 8.15 -29.65
CA MET A 1 19.28 7.68 -28.45
C MET A 1 18.58 7.98 -27.11
N ARG A 2 18.02 9.18 -26.83
CA ARG A 2 17.28 9.48 -25.58
C ARG A 2 16.05 8.59 -25.36
N GLU A 3 15.26 8.31 -26.38
CA GLU A 3 14.00 7.53 -26.24
C GLU A 3 14.24 6.05 -25.95
N GLN A 4 15.28 5.44 -26.52
CA GLN A 4 15.69 4.06 -26.19
C GLN A 4 16.23 3.93 -24.76
N SER A 5 16.94 4.96 -24.27
CA SER A 5 17.42 5.03 -22.89
C SER A 5 16.25 5.10 -21.89
N VAL A 6 15.21 5.91 -22.18
CA VAL A 6 14.02 6.02 -21.32
C VAL A 6 13.22 4.71 -21.29
N LYS A 7 13.03 4.05 -22.45
CA LYS A 7 12.34 2.75 -22.51
C LYS A 7 13.10 1.67 -21.71
N ARG A 8 14.43 1.62 -21.82
CA ARG A 8 15.27 0.68 -21.05
C ARG A 8 15.19 0.96 -19.55
N GLN A 9 15.25 2.21 -19.12
CA GLN A 9 15.11 2.59 -17.71
C GLN A 9 13.74 2.22 -17.16
N ALA A 10 12.66 2.47 -17.92
CA ALA A 10 11.31 2.09 -17.54
C ALA A 10 11.14 0.57 -17.41
N ALA A 11 11.73 -0.21 -18.31
CA ALA A 11 11.71 -1.67 -18.23
C ALA A 11 12.47 -2.20 -17.00
N VAL A 12 13.66 -1.68 -16.72
CA VAL A 12 14.44 -2.05 -15.53
C VAL A 12 13.67 -1.72 -14.25
N LEU A 13 13.05 -0.54 -14.18
CA LEU A 13 12.24 -0.14 -13.02
C LEU A 13 10.99 -1.03 -12.86
N ALA A 14 10.34 -1.39 -13.96
CA ALA A 14 9.20 -2.32 -13.94
C ALA A 14 9.61 -3.71 -13.44
N CYS A 15 10.74 -4.25 -13.91
CA CYS A 15 11.29 -5.51 -13.44
C CYS A 15 11.67 -5.45 -11.95
N ALA A 16 12.33 -4.38 -11.50
CA ALA A 16 12.70 -4.20 -10.11
C ALA A 16 11.46 -4.13 -9.21
N ASN A 17 10.44 -3.36 -9.60
CA ASN A 17 9.16 -3.28 -8.87
C ASN A 17 8.44 -4.64 -8.84
N GLY A 18 8.49 -5.41 -9.92
CA GLY A 18 7.96 -6.77 -9.97
C GLY A 18 8.68 -7.70 -8.98
N ALA A 19 10.01 -7.67 -8.95
CA ALA A 19 10.83 -8.46 -8.02
C ALA A 19 10.55 -8.07 -6.56
N VAL A 20 10.48 -6.78 -6.24
CA VAL A 20 10.13 -6.28 -4.90
C VAL A 20 8.77 -6.82 -4.44
N ARG A 21 7.76 -6.79 -5.31
CA ARG A 21 6.42 -7.30 -5.01
C ARG A 21 6.40 -8.81 -4.82
N ALA A 22 7.16 -9.55 -5.65
CA ALA A 22 7.28 -10.99 -5.52
C ALA A 22 7.98 -11.38 -4.20
N LEU A 23 9.07 -10.70 -3.83
CA LEU A 23 9.76 -10.89 -2.55
C LEU A 23 8.85 -10.53 -1.37
N GLY A 24 8.12 -9.41 -1.44
CA GLY A 24 7.16 -9.02 -0.41
C GLY A 24 6.05 -10.06 -0.23
N PHE A 25 5.51 -10.59 -1.31
CA PHE A 25 4.53 -11.68 -1.25
C PHE A 25 5.12 -12.96 -0.63
N LEU A 26 6.33 -13.35 -1.07
CA LEU A 26 7.02 -14.50 -0.51
C LEU A 26 7.27 -14.34 1.00
N LEU A 27 7.65 -13.14 1.42
CA LEU A 27 7.80 -12.81 2.85
C LEU A 27 6.49 -13.02 3.61
N HIS A 28 5.35 -12.57 3.08
CA HIS A 28 4.04 -12.80 3.72
C HIS A 28 3.69 -14.29 3.83
N VAL A 29 4.00 -15.08 2.80
CA VAL A 29 3.81 -16.54 2.86
C VAL A 29 4.69 -17.17 3.96
N VAL A 30 5.96 -16.78 4.02
CA VAL A 30 6.90 -17.28 5.04
C VAL A 30 6.44 -16.86 6.44
N LEU A 31 6.07 -15.60 6.63
CA LEU A 31 5.54 -15.11 7.91
C LEU A 31 4.27 -15.87 8.31
N GLY A 32 3.35 -16.09 7.39
CA GLY A 32 2.13 -16.87 7.63
C GLY A 32 2.41 -18.29 8.12
N ARG A 33 3.42 -18.95 7.56
CA ARG A 33 3.83 -20.31 7.97
C ARG A 33 4.57 -20.33 9.31
N MET A 34 5.47 -19.38 9.53
CA MET A 34 6.37 -19.38 10.68
C MET A 34 5.71 -18.83 11.93
N LEU A 35 4.94 -17.75 11.82
CA LEU A 35 4.26 -17.13 12.95
C LEU A 35 3.03 -17.92 13.40
N GLY A 36 2.32 -18.53 12.44
CA GLY A 36 0.96 -19.01 12.65
C GLY A 36 -0.06 -17.87 12.73
N ALA A 37 -1.34 -18.22 12.78
CA ALA A 37 -2.42 -17.23 12.67
C ALA A 37 -2.43 -16.21 13.82
N GLU A 38 -2.15 -16.63 15.06
CA GLU A 38 -2.24 -15.78 16.24
C GLU A 38 -1.13 -14.73 16.29
N ALA A 39 0.15 -15.14 16.22
CA ALA A 39 1.27 -14.19 16.24
C ALA A 39 1.28 -13.30 14.99
N LEU A 40 0.86 -13.82 13.83
CA LEU A 40 0.66 -13.01 12.64
C LEU A 40 -0.46 -11.98 12.84
N GLY A 41 -1.55 -12.33 13.52
CA GLY A 41 -2.63 -11.40 13.85
C GLY A 41 -2.16 -10.27 14.77
N VAL A 42 -1.36 -10.57 15.78
CA VAL A 42 -0.75 -9.55 16.66
C VAL A 42 0.17 -8.62 15.85
N PHE A 43 0.98 -9.16 14.95
CA PHE A 43 1.83 -8.37 14.05
C PHE A 43 1.00 -7.49 13.12
N GLU A 44 -0.03 -8.03 12.44
CA GLU A 44 -0.87 -7.28 11.49
C GLU A 44 -1.63 -6.13 12.16
N LEU A 45 -2.10 -6.32 13.40
CA LEU A 45 -2.69 -5.25 14.20
C LEU A 45 -1.69 -4.13 14.45
N ALA A 46 -0.49 -4.47 14.93
CA ALA A 46 0.56 -3.50 15.18
C ALA A 46 1.02 -2.80 13.90
N HIS A 47 1.24 -3.55 12.81
CA HIS A 47 1.67 -3.02 11.52
C HIS A 47 0.64 -2.08 10.89
N SER A 48 -0.66 -2.43 10.93
CA SER A 48 -1.71 -1.56 10.41
C SER A 48 -1.79 -0.22 11.12
N ALA A 49 -1.58 -0.21 12.44
CA ALA A 49 -1.50 1.02 13.22
C ALA A 49 -0.18 1.77 12.96
N HIS A 50 0.97 1.07 12.86
CA HIS A 50 2.27 1.66 12.56
C HIS A 50 2.27 2.44 11.22
N MET A 51 1.57 1.95 10.21
CA MET A 51 1.41 2.65 8.93
C MET A 51 0.79 4.06 9.07
N LEU A 52 0.02 4.34 10.14
CA LEU A 52 -0.47 5.70 10.43
C LEU A 52 0.66 6.66 10.78
N ALA A 53 1.68 6.19 11.52
CA ALA A 53 2.84 7.00 11.88
C ALA A 53 3.79 7.20 10.71
N VAL A 54 3.94 6.21 9.82
CA VAL A 54 4.83 6.26 8.65
C VAL A 54 4.24 7.11 7.53
N THR A 55 2.94 7.05 7.29
CA THR A 55 2.28 7.71 6.16
C THR A 55 2.57 9.22 6.04
N PRO A 56 2.56 10.03 7.12
CA PRO A 56 2.82 11.46 7.03
C PRO A 56 4.18 11.83 6.43
N VAL A 57 5.21 11.02 6.69
CA VAL A 57 6.59 11.29 6.24
C VAL A 57 6.93 10.60 4.91
N THR A 58 6.12 9.63 4.44
CA THR A 58 6.43 8.86 3.24
C THR A 58 5.51 9.12 2.06
N ALA A 59 4.29 9.63 2.27
CA ALA A 59 3.30 9.68 1.20
C ALA A 59 3.52 10.82 0.19
N GLY A 60 3.57 12.07 0.66
CA GLY A 60 3.65 13.26 -0.21
C GLY A 60 5.06 13.79 -0.40
N LEU A 61 5.91 13.62 0.61
CA LEU A 61 7.23 14.21 0.66
C LEU A 61 8.15 13.79 -0.52
N PRO A 62 8.24 12.51 -0.91
CA PRO A 62 9.08 12.13 -2.05
C PRO A 62 8.63 12.75 -3.36
N THR A 63 7.33 12.92 -3.56
CA THR A 63 6.79 13.57 -4.77
C THR A 63 7.10 15.06 -4.78
N ALA A 64 6.98 15.74 -3.64
CA ALA A 64 7.31 17.15 -3.51
C ALA A 64 8.81 17.40 -3.75
N VAL A 65 9.67 16.59 -3.10
CA VAL A 65 11.13 16.66 -3.29
C VAL A 65 11.50 16.38 -4.76
N SER A 66 10.90 15.37 -5.39
CA SER A 66 11.15 15.04 -6.79
C SER A 66 10.81 16.19 -7.74
N ARG A 67 9.65 16.84 -7.52
CA ARG A 67 9.22 18.00 -8.34
C ARG A 67 10.17 19.19 -8.18
N LEU A 68 10.58 19.50 -6.96
CA LEU A 68 11.48 20.64 -6.71
C LEU A 68 12.90 20.35 -7.18
N THR A 69 13.40 19.12 -7.00
CA THR A 69 14.70 18.70 -7.53
C THR A 69 14.74 18.78 -9.07
N ALA A 70 13.65 18.43 -9.75
CA ALA A 70 13.58 18.54 -11.20
C ALA A 70 13.54 20.00 -11.71
N ARG A 71 13.16 20.96 -10.86
CA ARG A 71 13.14 22.39 -11.16
C ARG A 71 14.42 23.13 -10.76
N ARG A 72 15.13 22.60 -9.74
CA ARG A 72 16.33 23.23 -9.16
C ARG A 72 17.44 22.19 -9.07
N GLU A 73 18.53 22.43 -9.76
CA GLU A 73 19.69 21.51 -9.79
C GLU A 73 20.65 21.67 -8.61
N ASP A 74 20.42 22.66 -7.73
CA ASP A 74 21.32 23.10 -6.64
C ASP A 74 21.33 22.19 -5.41
N GLY A 75 20.49 21.17 -5.36
CA GLY A 75 20.38 20.25 -4.21
C GLY A 75 19.68 20.84 -2.98
N ALA A 76 19.18 22.07 -3.05
CA ALA A 76 18.46 22.72 -1.95
C ALA A 76 17.21 21.96 -1.52
N ALA A 77 16.47 21.38 -2.49
CA ALA A 77 15.30 20.56 -2.23
C ALA A 77 15.62 19.32 -1.37
N LEU A 78 16.77 18.67 -1.59
CA LEU A 78 17.23 17.54 -0.76
C LEU A 78 17.55 18.02 0.67
N THR A 79 18.27 19.15 0.81
CA THR A 79 18.67 19.67 2.13
C THR A 79 17.44 20.08 2.95
N ALA A 80 16.48 20.79 2.35
CA ALA A 80 15.24 21.19 3.00
C ALA A 80 14.38 19.96 3.35
N GLY A 81 14.23 19.01 2.41
CA GLY A 81 13.48 17.76 2.61
C GLY A 81 14.07 16.91 3.73
N ARG A 82 15.41 16.76 3.77
CA ARG A 82 16.11 16.03 4.84
C ARG A 82 15.88 16.66 6.21
N GLY A 83 16.01 17.99 6.31
CA GLY A 83 15.74 18.71 7.55
C GLY A 83 14.29 18.55 8.03
N LEU A 84 13.34 18.60 7.11
CA LEU A 84 11.92 18.38 7.41
C LEU A 84 11.66 16.94 7.84
N ALA A 85 12.16 15.93 7.10
CA ALA A 85 11.98 14.51 7.42
C ALA A 85 12.62 14.14 8.76
N MET A 86 13.79 14.72 9.08
CA MET A 86 14.46 14.48 10.36
C MET A 86 13.59 14.99 11.53
N ARG A 87 13.11 16.23 11.46
CA ARG A 87 12.29 16.80 12.54
C ARG A 87 10.92 16.15 12.65
N ALA A 88 10.23 16.00 11.54
CA ALA A 88 8.90 15.37 11.53
C ALA A 88 8.99 13.89 11.89
N GLY A 89 9.97 13.16 11.31
CA GLY A 89 10.18 11.75 11.59
C GLY A 89 10.56 11.48 13.05
N LEU A 90 11.47 12.29 13.62
CA LEU A 90 11.85 12.16 15.03
C LEU A 90 10.67 12.50 15.95
N GLY A 91 9.94 13.58 15.67
CA GLY A 91 8.76 13.96 16.45
C GLY A 91 7.67 12.89 16.41
N LEU A 92 7.37 12.34 15.23
CA LEU A 92 6.41 11.26 15.06
C LEU A 92 6.88 9.95 15.70
N MET A 93 8.18 9.61 15.62
CA MET A 93 8.76 8.45 16.29
C MET A 93 8.60 8.54 17.81
N LEU A 94 8.95 9.69 18.41
CA LEU A 94 8.80 9.91 19.84
C LEU A 94 7.32 9.89 20.28
N LEU A 95 6.46 10.54 19.52
CA LEU A 95 5.01 10.50 19.74
C LEU A 95 4.47 9.07 19.63
N TRP A 96 4.93 8.30 18.64
CA TRP A 96 4.57 6.89 18.47
C TRP A 96 4.97 6.06 19.67
N LEU A 97 6.21 6.19 20.16
CA LEU A 97 6.68 5.49 21.36
C LEU A 97 5.84 5.85 22.59
N ALA A 98 5.53 7.13 22.79
CA ALA A 98 4.73 7.59 23.91
C ALA A 98 3.27 7.08 23.85
N LEU A 99 2.69 7.04 22.65
CA LEU A 99 1.30 6.58 22.45
C LEU A 99 1.17 5.07 22.29
N SER A 100 2.26 4.31 22.12
CA SER A 100 2.21 2.86 21.89
C SER A 100 1.40 2.07 22.95
N PRO A 101 1.48 2.35 24.26
CA PRO A 101 0.64 1.67 25.24
C PRO A 101 -0.86 1.95 25.06
N LEU A 102 -1.21 3.18 24.75
CA LEU A 102 -2.60 3.58 24.45
C LEU A 102 -3.09 2.89 23.16
N ILE A 103 -2.26 2.86 22.13
CA ILE A 103 -2.56 2.20 20.84
C ILE A 103 -2.77 0.71 21.04
N ALA A 104 -1.90 0.03 21.81
CA ALA A 104 -2.07 -1.40 22.13
C ALA A 104 -3.41 -1.67 22.83
N GLY A 105 -3.82 -0.81 23.77
CA GLY A 105 -5.13 -0.84 24.39
C GLY A 105 -6.27 -0.61 23.39
N LEU A 106 -6.11 0.34 22.47
CA LEU A 106 -7.07 0.63 21.41
C LEU A 106 -7.17 -0.51 20.38
N LEU A 107 -6.11 -1.26 20.13
CA LEU A 107 -6.13 -2.46 19.27
C LEU A 107 -6.80 -3.65 19.95
N GLY A 108 -6.96 -3.62 21.27
CA GLY A 108 -7.61 -4.67 22.06
C GLY A 108 -6.72 -5.88 22.34
N ASP A 109 -5.41 -5.79 22.08
CA ASP A 109 -4.44 -6.86 22.35
C ASP A 109 -3.11 -6.26 22.84
N PRO A 110 -2.82 -6.30 24.17
CA PRO A 110 -1.58 -5.74 24.74
C PRO A 110 -0.30 -6.38 24.19
N ARG A 111 -0.39 -7.58 23.62
CA ARG A 111 0.75 -8.29 23.01
C ARG A 111 1.29 -7.61 21.76
N THR A 112 0.59 -6.62 21.22
CA THR A 112 1.04 -5.76 20.11
C THR A 112 2.15 -4.79 20.54
N LEU A 113 2.29 -4.48 21.84
CA LEU A 113 3.18 -3.45 22.35
C LEU A 113 4.66 -3.63 21.94
N PRO A 114 5.28 -4.82 22.08
CA PRO A 114 6.66 -5.02 21.62
C PRO A 114 6.83 -4.75 20.12
N ALA A 115 5.88 -5.16 19.29
CA ALA A 115 5.92 -4.90 17.84
C ALA A 115 5.82 -3.39 17.52
N LEU A 116 4.98 -2.64 18.26
CA LEU A 116 4.86 -1.18 18.13
C LEU A 116 6.17 -0.47 18.52
N TRP A 117 6.86 -0.93 19.57
CA TRP A 117 8.11 -0.31 20.01
C TRP A 117 9.26 -0.54 19.02
N VAL A 118 9.45 -1.79 18.57
CA VAL A 118 10.56 -2.10 17.64
C VAL A 118 10.37 -1.51 16.25
N SER A 119 9.13 -1.18 15.87
CA SER A 119 8.82 -0.50 14.61
C SER A 119 8.96 1.03 14.68
N ALA A 120 9.06 1.61 15.87
CA ALA A 120 9.11 3.06 16.03
C ALA A 120 10.25 3.76 15.24
N PRO A 121 11.51 3.28 15.27
CA PRO A 121 12.59 3.90 14.50
C PRO A 121 12.38 3.88 13.00
N CYS A 122 11.57 2.92 12.49
CA CYS A 122 11.22 2.84 11.08
C CYS A 122 10.53 4.13 10.58
N VAL A 123 9.77 4.83 11.42
CA VAL A 123 9.10 6.10 11.07
C VAL A 123 10.13 7.16 10.61
N LEU A 124 11.21 7.31 11.37
CA LEU A 124 12.29 8.25 11.04
C LEU A 124 13.07 7.79 9.80
N LEU A 125 13.44 6.51 9.76
CA LEU A 125 14.25 5.94 8.68
C LEU A 125 13.50 6.02 7.33
N SER A 126 12.22 5.62 7.30
CA SER A 126 11.39 5.69 6.09
C SER A 126 11.17 7.13 5.62
N GLY A 127 11.00 8.08 6.55
CA GLY A 127 10.90 9.50 6.20
C GLY A 127 12.16 10.02 5.50
N LEU A 128 13.33 9.64 6.00
CA LEU A 128 14.62 9.98 5.37
C LEU A 128 14.78 9.29 4.02
N ALA A 129 14.54 7.99 3.94
CA ALA A 129 14.62 7.22 2.69
C ALA A 129 13.68 7.81 1.62
N ALA A 130 12.46 8.19 1.99
CA ALA A 130 11.48 8.82 1.10
C ALA A 130 12.03 10.12 0.45
N VAL A 131 12.75 10.95 1.20
CA VAL A 131 13.40 12.17 0.68
C VAL A 131 14.48 11.84 -0.34
N TYR A 132 15.36 10.88 -0.04
CA TYR A 132 16.40 10.46 -0.98
C TYR A 132 15.84 9.78 -2.22
N HIS A 133 14.76 9.00 -2.09
CA HIS A 133 14.02 8.45 -3.23
C HIS A 133 13.48 9.58 -4.12
N GLY A 134 12.82 10.57 -3.52
CA GLY A 134 12.31 11.74 -4.24
C GLY A 134 13.41 12.49 -4.97
N TYR A 135 14.57 12.70 -4.33
CA TYR A 135 15.72 13.33 -4.94
C TYR A 135 16.24 12.56 -6.16
N CYS A 136 16.41 11.24 -6.03
CA CYS A 136 16.84 10.38 -7.14
C CYS A 136 15.84 10.43 -8.32
N TYR A 137 14.55 10.37 -8.04
CA TYR A 137 13.51 10.46 -9.07
C TYR A 137 13.51 11.82 -9.76
N GLY A 138 13.72 12.91 -9.00
CA GLY A 138 13.83 14.26 -9.55
C GLY A 138 15.04 14.44 -10.47
N GLN A 139 16.15 13.73 -10.20
CA GLN A 139 17.34 13.69 -11.05
C GLN A 139 17.23 12.71 -12.25
N GLY A 140 16.10 11.99 -12.41
CA GLY A 140 15.96 10.96 -13.44
C GLY A 140 16.83 9.72 -13.19
N ARG A 141 17.22 9.45 -11.94
CA ARG A 141 18.05 8.30 -11.53
C ARG A 141 17.24 7.31 -10.70
N PRO A 142 16.40 6.47 -11.30
CA PRO A 142 15.51 5.55 -10.55
C PRO A 142 16.22 4.31 -10.01
N TRP A 143 17.45 4.01 -10.43
CA TRP A 143 18.15 2.77 -10.05
C TRP A 143 18.61 2.75 -8.57
N PRO A 144 19.09 3.83 -7.91
CA PRO A 144 19.47 3.76 -6.50
C PRO A 144 18.28 3.44 -5.58
N PRO A 145 17.08 4.08 -5.74
CA PRO A 145 15.87 3.66 -5.05
C PRO A 145 15.49 2.20 -5.29
N ALA A 146 15.61 1.71 -6.52
CA ALA A 146 15.26 0.33 -6.84
C ALA A 146 16.16 -0.67 -6.07
N TRP A 147 17.46 -0.45 -6.04
CA TRP A 147 18.39 -1.28 -5.26
C TRP A 147 18.15 -1.17 -3.76
N ALA A 148 17.89 0.03 -3.23
CA ALA A 148 17.56 0.23 -1.82
C ALA A 148 16.32 -0.58 -1.42
N THR A 149 15.24 -0.51 -2.21
CA THR A 149 14.01 -1.27 -1.93
C THR A 149 14.23 -2.79 -2.05
N LEU A 150 15.02 -3.26 -3.00
CA LEU A 150 15.39 -4.68 -3.08
C LEU A 150 16.19 -5.13 -1.85
N THR A 151 17.14 -4.31 -1.40
CA THR A 151 17.93 -4.58 -0.18
C THR A 151 17.05 -4.61 1.05
N GLU A 152 16.09 -3.68 1.18
CA GLU A 152 15.09 -3.70 2.24
C GLU A 152 14.35 -5.04 2.29
N GLN A 153 13.77 -5.48 1.17
CA GLN A 153 13.02 -6.73 1.12
C GLN A 153 13.90 -7.96 1.42
N ALA A 154 15.11 -8.01 0.88
CA ALA A 154 16.06 -9.09 1.15
C ALA A 154 16.48 -9.10 2.64
N ALA A 155 16.79 -7.93 3.21
CA ALA A 155 17.12 -7.81 4.64
C ALA A 155 15.95 -8.23 5.53
N ARG A 156 14.72 -7.78 5.24
CA ARG A 156 13.50 -8.19 5.98
C ARG A 156 13.33 -9.71 5.95
N PHE A 157 13.55 -10.34 4.80
CA PHE A 157 13.46 -11.79 4.68
C PHE A 157 14.51 -12.51 5.54
N LEU A 158 15.77 -12.08 5.48
CA LEU A 158 16.87 -12.68 6.25
C LEU A 158 16.72 -12.43 7.76
N LEU A 159 16.29 -11.23 8.15
CA LEU A 159 16.10 -10.84 9.54
C LEU A 159 14.88 -11.49 10.21
N CYS A 160 14.04 -12.21 9.46
CA CYS A 160 13.00 -13.07 10.02
C CYS A 160 13.53 -14.45 10.44
N ALA A 161 14.80 -14.80 10.21
CA ALA A 161 15.41 -16.06 10.65
C ALA A 161 15.26 -16.35 12.17
N PRO A 162 15.29 -15.37 13.12
CA PRO A 162 15.04 -15.63 14.54
C PRO A 162 13.67 -16.28 14.84
N LEU A 163 12.70 -16.24 13.92
CA LEU A 163 11.45 -16.99 14.06
C LEU A 163 11.63 -18.52 14.12
N LEU A 164 12.80 -19.02 13.72
CA LEU A 164 13.17 -20.43 13.86
C LEU A 164 13.54 -20.82 15.28
N ILE A 165 13.80 -19.86 16.18
CA ILE A 165 14.17 -20.11 17.58
C ILE A 165 12.91 -20.62 18.32
N PRO A 166 12.97 -21.83 18.94
CA PRO A 166 11.87 -22.35 19.71
C PRO A 166 11.71 -21.59 21.04
N GLY A 167 10.49 -21.63 21.61
CA GLY A 167 10.23 -21.07 22.94
C GLY A 167 9.91 -19.57 22.98
N LEU A 168 9.90 -18.88 21.86
CA LEU A 168 9.50 -17.47 21.82
C LEU A 168 7.99 -17.31 22.13
N THR A 169 7.66 -16.30 22.94
CA THR A 169 6.27 -15.92 23.23
C THR A 169 5.58 -15.39 21.95
N VAL A 170 4.25 -15.40 21.93
CA VAL A 170 3.46 -14.85 20.81
C VAL A 170 3.83 -13.38 20.54
N ALA A 171 3.96 -12.58 21.61
CA ALA A 171 4.38 -11.17 21.50
C ALA A 171 5.79 -11.01 20.92
N GLY A 172 6.75 -11.84 21.39
CA GLY A 172 8.12 -11.84 20.87
C GLY A 172 8.17 -12.24 19.40
N ARG A 173 7.44 -13.29 19.01
CA ARG A 173 7.32 -13.70 17.59
C ARG A 173 6.72 -12.61 16.73
N ALA A 174 5.67 -11.93 17.19
CA ALA A 174 5.02 -10.83 16.47
C ALA A 174 5.91 -9.58 16.34
N ALA A 175 6.87 -9.37 17.25
CA ALA A 175 7.80 -8.25 17.20
C ALA A 175 8.91 -8.43 16.14
N ILE A 176 9.30 -9.67 15.81
CA ILE A 176 10.40 -9.95 14.88
C ILE A 176 10.19 -9.32 13.51
N PRO A 177 9.02 -9.45 12.83
CA PRO A 177 8.81 -8.80 11.54
C PRO A 177 8.87 -7.27 11.62
N GLY A 178 8.42 -6.66 12.73
CA GLY A 178 8.54 -5.22 12.95
C GLY A 178 9.99 -4.77 13.13
N ALA A 179 10.80 -5.55 13.85
CA ALA A 179 12.24 -5.33 13.95
C ALA A 179 12.95 -5.51 12.60
N ALA A 180 12.57 -6.55 11.84
CA ALA A 180 13.08 -6.81 10.51
C ALA A 180 12.73 -5.66 9.53
N GLU A 181 11.54 -5.07 9.67
CA GLU A 181 11.13 -3.88 8.92
C GLU A 181 12.04 -2.68 9.22
N THR A 182 12.26 -2.38 10.49
CA THR A 182 13.14 -1.28 10.94
C THR A 182 14.59 -1.46 10.47
N LEU A 183 15.15 -2.65 10.65
CA LEU A 183 16.52 -2.95 10.26
C LEU A 183 16.68 -3.04 8.74
N GLY A 184 15.66 -3.55 8.04
CA GLY A 184 15.60 -3.57 6.59
C GLY A 184 15.62 -2.17 5.99
N GLU A 185 14.82 -1.26 6.56
CA GLU A 185 14.79 0.15 6.16
C GLU A 185 16.13 0.84 6.46
N ALA A 186 16.76 0.53 7.61
CA ALA A 186 18.11 1.04 7.93
C ALA A 186 19.15 0.56 6.91
N ALA A 187 19.13 -0.71 6.52
CA ALA A 187 20.02 -1.27 5.51
C ALA A 187 19.80 -0.61 4.13
N ALA A 188 18.54 -0.43 3.74
CA ALA A 188 18.17 0.24 2.50
C ALA A 188 18.63 1.70 2.46
N LEU A 189 18.39 2.45 3.53
CA LEU A 189 18.87 3.83 3.66
C LEU A 189 20.39 3.88 3.65
N GLY A 190 21.06 2.97 4.37
CA GLY A 190 22.53 2.88 4.37
C GLY A 190 23.11 2.64 2.97
N LEU A 191 22.53 1.68 2.22
CA LEU A 191 22.93 1.44 0.83
C LEU A 191 22.67 2.68 -0.04
N LEU A 192 21.51 3.31 0.10
CA LEU A 192 21.13 4.49 -0.68
C LEU A 192 22.13 5.65 -0.46
N LEU A 193 22.49 5.91 0.80
CA LEU A 193 23.50 6.91 1.16
C LEU A 193 24.88 6.55 0.60
N LEU A 194 25.27 5.28 0.63
CA LEU A 194 26.52 4.79 0.06
C LEU A 194 26.57 5.01 -1.47
N LEU A 195 25.49 4.68 -2.17
CA LEU A 195 25.39 4.87 -3.62
C LEU A 195 25.42 6.36 -4.01
N LEU A 196 24.86 7.22 -3.18
CA LEU A 196 24.75 8.65 -3.43
C LEU A 196 25.95 9.46 -2.90
N ARG A 197 26.82 8.89 -2.09
CA ARG A 197 27.89 9.63 -1.35
C ARG A 197 28.72 10.60 -2.21
N ARG A 198 28.92 10.28 -3.48
CA ARG A 198 29.71 11.11 -4.42
C ARG A 198 28.87 12.15 -5.17
N CYS A 199 27.54 12.03 -5.10
CA CYS A 199 26.60 12.87 -5.83
C CYS A 199 25.75 13.75 -4.90
N LEU A 200 25.92 13.61 -3.57
CA LEU A 200 25.21 14.45 -2.62
C LEU A 200 25.74 15.88 -2.67
N PRO A 201 24.84 16.87 -2.69
CA PRO A 201 25.25 18.26 -2.56
C PRO A 201 25.92 18.50 -1.21
N GLY A 202 26.82 19.47 -1.15
CA GLY A 202 27.41 19.96 0.10
C GLY A 202 26.34 20.44 1.09
N ARG A 203 26.74 20.77 2.30
CA ARG A 203 25.82 21.35 3.29
C ARG A 203 25.38 22.74 2.83
N LEU A 204 24.12 22.85 2.45
CA LEU A 204 23.49 24.14 2.12
C LEU A 204 22.78 24.70 3.37
N PRO A 205 22.71 26.03 3.51
CA PRO A 205 21.98 26.67 4.59
C PRO A 205 20.49 26.28 4.53
N ARG A 206 19.85 26.31 5.69
CA ARG A 206 18.43 26.01 5.82
C ARG A 206 17.58 27.10 5.16
N ASP A 207 16.77 26.70 4.19
CA ASP A 207 15.78 27.57 3.54
C ASP A 207 14.36 27.24 4.05
N LYS A 208 13.84 28.11 4.94
CA LYS A 208 12.48 27.98 5.50
C LYS A 208 11.40 28.15 4.44
N GLY A 209 11.65 28.96 3.41
CA GLY A 209 10.72 29.16 2.29
C GLY A 209 10.52 27.87 1.51
N LEU A 210 11.62 27.20 1.21
CA LEU A 210 11.61 25.92 0.50
C LEU A 210 10.99 24.78 1.34
N GLU A 211 11.23 24.77 2.66
CA GLU A 211 10.55 23.81 3.56
C GLU A 211 9.04 24.00 3.54
N LYS A 212 8.56 25.25 3.55
CA LYS A 212 7.13 25.57 3.45
C LYS A 212 6.54 25.14 2.10
N GLU A 213 7.27 25.37 1.00
CA GLU A 213 6.84 24.92 -0.33
C GLU A 213 6.74 23.39 -0.40
N LEU A 214 7.72 22.65 0.15
CA LEU A 214 7.68 21.19 0.26
C LEU A 214 6.45 20.72 1.04
N LEU A 215 6.13 21.33 2.17
CA LEU A 215 4.97 21.00 2.98
C LEU A 215 3.67 21.23 2.19
N LEU A 216 3.52 22.38 1.57
CA LEU A 216 2.31 22.71 0.79
C LEU A 216 2.11 21.75 -0.39
N LEU A 217 3.17 21.34 -1.07
CA LEU A 217 3.11 20.37 -2.16
C LEU A 217 2.83 18.93 -1.67
N SER A 218 3.31 18.58 -0.47
CA SER A 218 3.14 17.22 0.07
C SER A 218 1.79 17.00 0.74
N LEU A 219 1.20 18.03 1.33
CA LEU A 219 0.01 17.93 2.20
C LEU A 219 -1.20 17.28 1.51
N PRO A 220 -1.60 17.63 0.28
CA PRO A 220 -2.76 17.03 -0.37
C PRO A 220 -2.61 15.51 -0.59
N LEU A 221 -1.42 15.09 -1.04
CA LEU A 221 -1.12 13.67 -1.26
C LEU A 221 -1.05 12.90 0.06
N THR A 222 -0.42 13.49 1.07
CA THR A 222 -0.34 12.93 2.41
C THR A 222 -1.73 12.77 3.03
N GLY A 223 -2.60 13.78 2.92
CA GLY A 223 -3.96 13.72 3.44
C GLY A 223 -4.77 12.57 2.82
N THR A 224 -4.73 12.42 1.51
CA THR A 224 -5.42 11.33 0.81
C THR A 224 -4.93 9.96 1.26
N ARG A 225 -3.62 9.79 1.38
CA ARG A 225 -3.01 8.52 1.83
C ARG A 225 -3.31 8.25 3.30
N LEU A 226 -3.28 9.27 4.14
CA LEU A 226 -3.58 9.15 5.57
C LEU A 226 -5.02 8.67 5.79
N ILE A 227 -5.99 9.18 5.04
CA ILE A 227 -7.38 8.70 5.10
C ILE A 227 -7.44 7.20 4.78
N GLN A 228 -6.77 6.75 3.71
CA GLN A 228 -6.74 5.34 3.33
C GLN A 228 -6.08 4.45 4.40
N THR A 229 -4.97 4.93 4.97
CA THR A 229 -4.22 4.18 6.00
C THR A 229 -5.00 4.14 7.31
N ALA A 230 -5.62 5.27 7.71
CA ALA A 230 -6.50 5.33 8.87
C ALA A 230 -7.68 4.36 8.76
N SER A 231 -8.28 4.29 7.58
CA SER A 231 -9.37 3.36 7.29
C SER A 231 -8.96 1.90 7.52
N ARG A 232 -7.79 1.51 7.04
CA ARG A 232 -7.26 0.15 7.24
C ARG A 232 -6.98 -0.14 8.71
N ALA A 233 -6.35 0.80 9.42
CA ALA A 233 -6.05 0.65 10.84
C ALA A 233 -7.34 0.53 11.67
N LEU A 234 -8.36 1.34 11.36
CA LEU A 234 -9.67 1.27 12.02
C LEU A 234 -10.35 -0.09 11.79
N VAL A 235 -10.37 -0.60 10.55
CA VAL A 235 -10.95 -1.92 10.25
C VAL A 235 -10.18 -3.01 10.97
N SER A 236 -8.84 -2.97 10.97
CA SER A 236 -7.99 -3.95 11.67
C SER A 236 -8.24 -3.96 13.17
N GLY A 237 -8.36 -2.80 13.82
CA GLY A 237 -8.67 -2.72 15.26
C GLY A 237 -10.13 -3.04 15.61
N LEU A 238 -11.06 -2.74 14.70
CA LEU A 238 -12.50 -3.01 14.88
C LEU A 238 -12.81 -4.52 14.81
N LEU A 239 -12.19 -5.22 13.87
CA LEU A 239 -12.50 -6.62 13.57
C LEU A 239 -12.39 -7.54 14.79
N PRO A 240 -11.26 -7.62 15.55
CA PRO A 240 -11.15 -8.52 16.68
C PRO A 240 -12.17 -8.18 17.78
N ARG A 241 -12.42 -6.90 18.04
CA ARG A 241 -13.41 -6.47 19.04
C ARG A 241 -14.83 -6.94 18.70
N ARG A 242 -15.20 -6.88 17.41
CA ARG A 242 -16.52 -7.34 16.97
C ARG A 242 -16.64 -8.85 16.99
N LEU A 243 -15.56 -9.58 16.71
CA LEU A 243 -15.51 -11.03 16.83
C LEU A 243 -15.62 -11.48 18.30
N VAL A 244 -14.97 -10.76 19.23
CA VAL A 244 -15.13 -11.02 20.67
C VAL A 244 -16.58 -10.74 21.12
N ALA A 245 -17.19 -9.66 20.64
CA ALA A 245 -18.60 -9.38 20.91
C ALA A 245 -19.55 -10.45 20.35
N ALA A 246 -19.14 -11.20 19.32
CA ALA A 246 -19.83 -12.38 18.78
C ALA A 246 -19.55 -13.69 19.56
N GLY A 247 -18.91 -13.59 20.75
CA GLY A 247 -18.61 -14.74 21.61
C GLY A 247 -17.33 -15.50 21.22
N MET A 248 -16.46 -14.94 20.38
CA MET A 248 -15.16 -15.56 20.05
C MET A 248 -14.13 -15.25 21.14
N PRO A 249 -13.31 -16.23 21.60
CA PRO A 249 -12.20 -15.95 22.50
C PRO A 249 -11.25 -14.90 21.92
N PRO A 250 -10.67 -13.99 22.74
CA PRO A 250 -9.79 -12.92 22.25
C PRO A 250 -8.61 -13.41 21.42
N THR A 251 -7.97 -14.53 21.80
CA THR A 251 -6.86 -15.13 21.06
C THR A 251 -7.28 -15.59 19.66
N GLN A 252 -8.46 -16.19 19.53
CA GLN A 252 -9.02 -16.61 18.23
C GLN A 252 -9.44 -15.40 17.39
N ALA A 253 -9.95 -14.35 18.02
CA ALA A 253 -10.31 -13.12 17.33
C ALA A 253 -9.07 -12.42 16.74
N THR A 254 -7.97 -12.37 17.47
CA THR A 254 -6.67 -11.89 16.96
C THR A 254 -6.15 -12.81 15.84
N ALA A 255 -6.22 -14.14 16.02
CA ALA A 255 -5.83 -15.09 14.98
C ALA A 255 -6.65 -14.91 13.68
N ALA A 256 -7.93 -14.57 13.78
CA ALA A 256 -8.78 -14.28 12.63
C ALA A 256 -8.28 -13.08 11.81
N VAL A 257 -7.71 -12.04 12.47
CA VAL A 257 -7.02 -10.93 11.78
C VAL A 257 -5.80 -11.44 11.02
N GLY A 258 -4.98 -12.30 11.62
CA GLY A 258 -3.83 -12.92 10.96
C GLY A 258 -4.23 -13.75 9.74
N LEU A 259 -5.29 -14.54 9.85
CA LEU A 259 -5.83 -15.31 8.73
C LEU A 259 -6.28 -14.40 7.58
N LEU A 260 -7.06 -13.35 7.88
CA LEU A 260 -7.60 -12.46 6.86
C LEU A 260 -6.54 -11.52 6.28
N HIS A 261 -5.88 -10.72 7.12
CA HIS A 261 -4.97 -9.66 6.68
C HIS A 261 -3.59 -10.20 6.33
N GLY A 262 -3.08 -11.16 7.08
CA GLY A 262 -1.73 -11.69 6.88
C GLY A 262 -1.64 -12.85 5.87
N MET A 263 -2.72 -13.61 5.64
CA MET A 263 -2.68 -14.77 4.74
C MET A 263 -3.61 -14.63 3.53
N VAL A 264 -4.90 -14.28 3.74
CA VAL A 264 -5.88 -14.25 2.65
C VAL A 264 -5.68 -13.05 1.74
N LEU A 265 -5.70 -11.82 2.28
CA LEU A 265 -5.65 -10.61 1.48
C LEU A 265 -4.37 -10.46 0.63
N PRO A 266 -3.15 -10.81 1.10
CA PRO A 266 -1.95 -10.77 0.26
C PRO A 266 -2.05 -11.64 -0.99
N VAL A 267 -2.69 -12.81 -0.89
CA VAL A 267 -2.94 -13.70 -2.04
C VAL A 267 -3.98 -13.10 -2.98
N ILE A 268 -5.06 -12.53 -2.42
CA ILE A 268 -6.13 -11.88 -3.20
C ILE A 268 -5.58 -10.69 -4.01
N PHE A 269 -4.62 -9.94 -3.48
CA PHE A 269 -4.02 -8.80 -4.17
C PHE A 269 -2.94 -9.17 -5.19
N LEU A 270 -2.45 -10.41 -5.21
CA LEU A 270 -1.37 -10.84 -6.09
C LEU A 270 -1.69 -10.63 -7.58
N PRO A 271 -2.87 -11.02 -8.13
CA PRO A 271 -3.23 -10.73 -9.51
C PRO A 271 -3.29 -9.24 -9.83
N GLY A 272 -3.54 -8.40 -8.82
CA GLY A 272 -3.56 -6.94 -8.93
C GLY A 272 -2.22 -6.34 -9.36
N ILE A 273 -1.10 -7.03 -9.19
CA ILE A 273 0.23 -6.59 -9.66
C ILE A 273 0.20 -6.38 -11.18
N LEU A 274 -0.41 -7.29 -11.91
CA LEU A 274 -0.52 -7.21 -13.36
C LEU A 274 -1.42 -6.05 -13.79
N THR A 275 -2.57 -5.88 -13.13
CA THR A 275 -3.50 -4.79 -13.47
C THR A 275 -2.92 -3.41 -13.15
N VAL A 276 -2.12 -3.28 -12.09
CA VAL A 276 -1.37 -2.04 -11.80
C VAL A 276 -0.33 -1.76 -12.87
N ALA A 277 0.42 -2.78 -13.34
CA ALA A 277 1.42 -2.62 -14.40
C ALA A 277 0.76 -2.17 -15.73
N ILE A 278 -0.35 -2.81 -16.11
CA ILE A 278 -1.17 -2.43 -17.27
C ILE A 278 -1.65 -0.97 -17.12
N GLY A 279 -2.13 -0.60 -15.92
CA GLY A 279 -2.60 0.74 -15.62
C GLY A 279 -1.49 1.79 -15.77
N MET A 280 -0.32 1.55 -15.21
CA MET A 280 0.83 2.48 -15.30
C MET A 280 1.27 2.72 -16.74
N ALA A 281 1.28 1.69 -17.59
CA ALA A 281 1.55 1.81 -19.01
C ALA A 281 0.41 2.54 -19.78
N GLY A 282 -0.83 2.36 -19.32
CA GLY A 282 -2.03 2.93 -19.93
C GLY A 282 -2.22 4.43 -19.70
N ILE A 283 -1.84 4.96 -18.53
CA ILE A 283 -2.07 6.37 -18.17
C ILE A 283 -1.55 7.36 -19.24
N PRO A 284 -0.26 7.35 -19.66
CA PRO A 284 0.23 8.30 -20.65
C PRO A 284 -0.36 8.09 -22.05
N ALA A 285 -0.76 6.86 -22.35
CA ALA A 285 -1.39 6.55 -23.63
C ALA A 285 -2.85 7.01 -23.69
N LEU A 286 -3.59 6.94 -22.57
CA LEU A 286 -4.95 7.48 -22.44
C LEU A 286 -4.95 9.02 -22.51
N ALA A 287 -3.98 9.67 -21.85
CA ALA A 287 -3.86 11.14 -21.83
C ALA A 287 -3.64 11.78 -23.21
N ARG A 288 -3.18 11.01 -24.20
CA ARG A 288 -2.88 11.48 -25.56
C ARG A 288 -3.96 11.15 -26.58
N ARG A 289 -5.05 10.51 -26.18
CA ARG A 289 -6.07 10.00 -27.11
C ARG A 289 -7.43 10.61 -26.83
N GLU A 290 -8.19 10.80 -27.87
CA GLU A 290 -9.54 11.34 -27.83
C GLU A 290 -10.48 10.53 -28.74
N GLY A 291 -11.78 10.71 -28.56
CA GLY A 291 -12.82 10.13 -29.42
C GLY A 291 -12.78 8.60 -29.53
N PRO A 292 -12.90 8.01 -30.72
CA PRO A 292 -12.94 6.56 -30.91
C PRO A 292 -11.67 5.83 -30.47
N ALA A 293 -10.48 6.46 -30.60
CA ALA A 293 -9.22 5.88 -30.19
C ALA A 293 -9.11 5.75 -28.66
N LEU A 294 -9.64 6.74 -27.92
CA LEU A 294 -9.74 6.66 -26.44
C LEU A 294 -10.65 5.52 -26.01
N ARG A 295 -11.84 5.39 -26.63
CA ARG A 295 -12.78 4.31 -26.32
C ARG A 295 -12.20 2.93 -26.57
N ARG A 296 -11.54 2.73 -27.72
CA ARG A 296 -10.91 1.47 -28.05
C ARG A 296 -9.83 1.11 -27.00
N MET A 297 -9.03 2.07 -26.61
CA MET A 297 -7.99 1.85 -25.60
C MET A 297 -8.57 1.61 -24.21
N ALA A 298 -9.59 2.37 -23.80
CA ALA A 298 -10.29 2.12 -22.55
C ALA A 298 -10.92 0.71 -22.54
N GLY A 299 -11.57 0.31 -23.63
CA GLY A 299 -12.10 -1.05 -23.80
C GLY A 299 -11.04 -2.13 -23.65
N GLN A 300 -9.87 -1.96 -24.27
CA GLN A 300 -8.72 -2.88 -24.11
C GLN A 300 -8.23 -2.94 -22.66
N LEU A 301 -8.12 -1.79 -21.99
CA LEU A 301 -7.75 -1.71 -20.58
C LEU A 301 -8.73 -2.46 -19.69
N PHE A 302 -10.04 -2.24 -19.86
CA PHE A 302 -11.07 -2.93 -19.11
C PHE A 302 -11.11 -4.43 -19.42
N ALA A 303 -10.98 -4.82 -20.69
CA ALA A 303 -10.95 -6.22 -21.10
C ALA A 303 -9.74 -6.97 -20.50
N ALA A 304 -8.55 -6.36 -20.56
CA ALA A 304 -7.35 -6.94 -19.95
C ALA A 304 -7.47 -7.05 -18.43
N SER A 305 -8.00 -6.02 -17.76
CA SER A 305 -8.22 -6.02 -16.31
C SER A 305 -9.28 -7.04 -15.90
N LEU A 306 -10.39 -7.14 -16.64
CA LEU A 306 -11.43 -8.16 -16.44
C LEU A 306 -10.84 -9.56 -16.59
N GLY A 307 -10.08 -9.81 -17.65
CA GLY A 307 -9.39 -11.08 -17.87
C GLY A 307 -8.46 -11.45 -16.72
N CYS A 308 -7.60 -10.53 -16.28
CA CYS A 308 -6.73 -10.72 -15.11
C CYS A 308 -7.53 -10.99 -13.82
N GLY A 309 -8.63 -10.26 -13.62
CA GLY A 309 -9.49 -10.43 -12.45
C GLY A 309 -10.21 -11.77 -12.43
N LEU A 310 -10.76 -12.20 -13.56
CA LEU A 310 -11.43 -13.50 -13.71
C LEU A 310 -10.45 -14.67 -13.57
N LEU A 311 -9.28 -14.59 -14.21
CA LEU A 311 -8.23 -15.59 -14.06
C LEU A 311 -7.74 -15.68 -12.61
N GLY A 312 -7.54 -14.52 -11.95
CA GLY A 312 -7.19 -14.47 -10.53
C GLY A 312 -8.26 -15.10 -9.64
N TRP A 313 -9.54 -14.79 -9.88
CA TRP A 313 -10.67 -15.41 -9.17
C TRP A 313 -10.68 -16.92 -9.38
N ALA A 314 -10.66 -17.40 -10.63
CA ALA A 314 -10.67 -18.81 -10.96
C ALA A 314 -9.48 -19.56 -10.34
N ALA A 315 -8.27 -18.98 -10.44
CA ALA A 315 -7.05 -19.56 -9.88
C ALA A 315 -7.13 -19.68 -8.36
N ILE A 316 -7.51 -18.61 -7.64
CA ILE A 316 -7.60 -18.64 -6.17
C ILE A 316 -8.70 -19.57 -5.71
N HIS A 317 -9.86 -19.56 -6.38
CA HIS A 317 -10.97 -20.46 -6.05
C HIS A 317 -10.58 -21.92 -6.25
N GLY A 318 -10.00 -22.25 -7.42
CA GLY A 318 -9.57 -23.61 -7.76
C GLY A 318 -8.41 -24.12 -6.90
N LEU A 319 -7.40 -23.26 -6.69
CA LEU A 319 -6.20 -23.59 -5.90
C LEU A 319 -6.41 -23.38 -4.39
N SER A 320 -7.61 -23.01 -3.92
CA SER A 320 -7.87 -22.72 -2.50
C SER A 320 -7.45 -23.84 -1.56
N GLY A 321 -7.63 -25.11 -1.96
CA GLY A 321 -7.19 -26.27 -1.19
C GLY A 321 -5.67 -26.40 -1.13
N PHE A 322 -4.97 -26.19 -2.24
CA PHE A 322 -3.51 -26.20 -2.31
C PHE A 322 -2.90 -25.05 -1.48
N LEU A 323 -3.43 -23.84 -1.63
CA LEU A 323 -3.01 -22.69 -0.85
C LEU A 323 -3.16 -22.92 0.65
N ALA A 324 -4.34 -23.42 1.07
CA ALA A 324 -4.62 -23.66 2.49
C ALA A 324 -3.77 -24.79 3.08
N ASN A 325 -3.72 -25.94 2.43
CA ASN A 325 -3.14 -27.16 3.02
C ASN A 325 -1.63 -27.25 2.78
N THR A 326 -1.16 -26.86 1.59
CA THR A 326 0.27 -27.01 1.21
C THR A 326 1.06 -25.74 1.49
N ILE A 327 0.56 -24.58 1.03
CA ILE A 327 1.32 -23.32 1.16
C ILE A 327 1.28 -22.83 2.61
N TYR A 328 0.10 -22.66 3.23
CA TYR A 328 -0.01 -22.10 4.58
C TYR A 328 -0.11 -23.15 5.69
N ARG A 329 -0.40 -24.41 5.37
CA ARG A 329 -0.67 -25.51 6.33
C ARG A 329 -1.78 -25.16 7.33
N GLN A 330 -2.80 -24.43 6.86
CA GLN A 330 -3.94 -23.96 7.63
C GLN A 330 -5.24 -24.30 6.89
N PRO A 331 -5.86 -25.47 7.15
CA PRO A 331 -7.07 -25.92 6.41
C PRO A 331 -8.25 -24.94 6.47
N ALA A 332 -8.35 -24.17 7.58
CA ALA A 332 -9.40 -23.16 7.76
C ALA A 332 -9.39 -22.06 6.67
N LEU A 333 -8.24 -21.83 6.00
CA LEU A 333 -8.12 -20.84 4.93
C LEU A 333 -8.87 -21.21 3.67
N ARG A 334 -9.16 -22.51 3.40
CA ARG A 334 -9.80 -22.95 2.15
C ARG A 334 -11.13 -22.24 1.92
N GLY A 335 -11.98 -22.18 2.93
CA GLY A 335 -13.28 -21.49 2.85
C GLY A 335 -13.11 -19.97 2.69
N LEU A 336 -12.15 -19.39 3.41
CA LEU A 336 -11.86 -17.95 3.37
C LEU A 336 -11.33 -17.52 1.99
N PHE A 337 -10.42 -18.30 1.39
CA PHE A 337 -9.94 -18.02 0.03
C PHE A 337 -11.09 -18.05 -0.99
N ARG A 338 -11.97 -19.05 -0.92
CA ARG A 338 -13.14 -19.15 -1.82
C ARG A 338 -14.07 -17.97 -1.64
N ALA A 339 -14.37 -17.58 -0.40
CA ALA A 339 -15.26 -16.46 -0.11
C ALA A 339 -14.65 -15.11 -0.54
N ALA A 340 -13.33 -14.93 -0.39
CA ALA A 340 -12.64 -13.70 -0.73
C ALA A 340 -12.21 -13.61 -2.22
N ALA A 341 -12.16 -14.73 -2.95
CA ALA A 341 -11.69 -14.77 -4.33
C ALA A 341 -12.37 -13.76 -5.28
N PRO A 342 -13.68 -13.46 -5.19
CA PRO A 342 -14.31 -12.44 -6.04
C PRO A 342 -13.74 -11.02 -5.86
N LEU A 343 -13.05 -10.73 -4.74
CA LEU A 343 -12.35 -9.44 -4.54
C LEU A 343 -11.30 -9.18 -5.62
N THR A 344 -10.65 -10.21 -6.18
CA THR A 344 -9.66 -10.05 -7.25
C THR A 344 -10.25 -9.36 -8.46
N LEU A 345 -11.48 -9.74 -8.84
CA LEU A 345 -12.21 -9.12 -9.95
C LEU A 345 -12.55 -7.65 -9.64
N LEU A 346 -13.09 -7.38 -8.45
CA LEU A 346 -13.44 -6.03 -8.03
C LEU A 346 -12.20 -5.11 -7.97
N PHE A 347 -11.07 -5.62 -7.47
CA PHE A 347 -9.82 -4.85 -7.47
C PHE A 347 -9.31 -4.58 -8.88
N ALA A 348 -9.37 -5.55 -9.77
CA ALA A 348 -8.93 -5.39 -11.16
C ALA A 348 -9.78 -4.33 -11.90
N LEU A 349 -11.10 -4.39 -11.78
CA LEU A 349 -12.02 -3.43 -12.40
C LEU A 349 -11.86 -2.01 -11.80
N GLY A 350 -11.75 -1.91 -10.47
CA GLY A 350 -11.49 -0.62 -9.82
C GLY A 350 -10.15 -0.03 -10.21
N GLN A 351 -9.10 -0.86 -10.39
CA GLN A 351 -7.81 -0.39 -10.90
C GLN A 351 -7.92 0.15 -12.35
N ALA A 352 -8.71 -0.50 -13.21
CA ALA A 352 -8.96 -0.01 -14.57
C ALA A 352 -9.69 1.33 -14.56
N ALA A 353 -10.74 1.47 -13.74
CA ALA A 353 -11.49 2.72 -13.58
C ALA A 353 -10.60 3.85 -13.05
N ALA A 354 -9.82 3.60 -12.00
CA ALA A 354 -8.87 4.57 -11.45
C ALA A 354 -7.78 4.97 -12.45
N THR A 355 -7.31 4.03 -13.28
CA THR A 355 -6.34 4.29 -14.37
C THR A 355 -6.94 5.21 -15.43
N LEU A 356 -8.17 4.94 -15.87
CA LEU A 356 -8.86 5.77 -16.87
C LEU A 356 -9.09 7.19 -16.32
N LEU A 357 -9.62 7.32 -15.11
CA LEU A 357 -9.83 8.61 -14.46
C LEU A 357 -8.52 9.39 -14.28
N SER A 358 -7.43 8.68 -13.94
CA SER A 358 -6.10 9.30 -13.80
C SER A 358 -5.52 9.74 -15.13
N GLY A 359 -5.65 8.93 -16.19
CA GLY A 359 -5.19 9.25 -17.53
C GLY A 359 -5.91 10.47 -18.13
N LEU A 360 -7.17 10.68 -17.77
CA LEU A 360 -7.98 11.82 -18.18
C LEU A 360 -7.90 13.04 -17.22
N GLY A 361 -7.01 13.02 -16.23
CA GLY A 361 -6.84 14.11 -15.27
C GLY A 361 -7.98 14.24 -14.24
N GLN A 362 -8.89 13.28 -14.19
CA GLN A 362 -10.10 13.29 -13.34
C GLN A 362 -9.90 12.53 -12.02
N GLN A 363 -8.68 12.48 -11.49
CA GLN A 363 -8.32 11.71 -10.26
C GLN A 363 -9.20 12.08 -9.06
N LYS A 364 -9.66 13.34 -8.96
CA LYS A 364 -10.52 13.78 -7.86
C LYS A 364 -11.85 13.00 -7.79
N LYS A 365 -12.32 12.45 -8.91
CA LYS A 365 -13.55 11.65 -8.96
C LYS A 365 -13.43 10.29 -8.23
N THR A 366 -12.22 9.83 -7.91
CA THR A 366 -12.00 8.60 -7.14
C THR A 366 -12.08 8.81 -5.62
N LEU A 367 -12.00 10.05 -5.13
CA LEU A 367 -11.96 10.34 -3.71
C LEU A 367 -13.27 10.00 -3.00
N LEU A 368 -14.39 10.48 -3.54
CA LEU A 368 -15.71 10.28 -2.93
C LEU A 368 -16.12 8.80 -2.90
N PRO A 369 -16.01 8.01 -4.00
CA PRO A 369 -16.22 6.56 -3.96
C PRO A 369 -15.36 5.85 -2.93
N THR A 370 -14.08 6.26 -2.80
CA THR A 370 -13.17 5.67 -1.80
C THR A 370 -13.63 5.99 -0.37
N LEU A 371 -14.03 7.21 -0.08
CA LEU A 371 -14.53 7.61 1.25
C LEU A 371 -15.82 6.89 1.61
N VAL A 372 -16.78 6.85 0.70
CA VAL A 372 -18.06 6.15 0.91
C VAL A 372 -17.86 4.65 1.06
N GLY A 373 -17.03 4.05 0.20
CA GLY A 373 -16.67 2.63 0.32
C GLY A 373 -16.00 2.30 1.65
N THR A 374 -15.13 3.20 2.15
CA THR A 374 -14.49 3.05 3.46
C THR A 374 -15.49 3.16 4.61
N ALA A 375 -16.38 4.17 4.58
CA ALA A 375 -17.42 4.31 5.59
C ALA A 375 -18.35 3.09 5.61
N LEU A 376 -18.74 2.62 4.43
CA LEU A 376 -19.55 1.42 4.27
C LEU A 376 -18.83 0.17 4.82
N LEU A 377 -17.53 0.01 4.52
CA LEU A 377 -16.72 -1.08 5.05
C LEU A 377 -16.70 -1.09 6.58
N LEU A 378 -16.51 0.07 7.22
CA LEU A 378 -16.51 0.18 8.69
C LEU A 378 -17.89 -0.18 9.26
N ILE A 379 -18.97 0.37 8.70
CA ILE A 379 -20.33 0.10 9.15
C ILE A 379 -20.70 -1.38 8.99
N LEU A 380 -20.42 -1.96 7.83
CA LEU A 380 -20.74 -3.36 7.55
C LEU A 380 -19.87 -4.32 8.39
N THR A 381 -18.57 -4.02 8.57
CA THR A 381 -17.70 -4.81 9.45
C THR A 381 -18.20 -4.73 10.89
N TYR A 382 -18.59 -3.55 11.36
CA TYR A 382 -19.17 -3.39 12.70
C TYR A 382 -20.42 -4.26 12.90
N ARG A 383 -21.31 -4.34 11.92
CA ARG A 383 -22.57 -5.09 11.99
C ARG A 383 -22.36 -6.59 11.77
N TRP A 384 -21.67 -6.96 10.71
CA TRP A 384 -21.61 -8.34 10.23
C TRP A 384 -20.54 -9.19 10.90
N ALA A 385 -19.41 -8.61 11.36
CA ALA A 385 -18.45 -9.38 12.13
C ALA A 385 -18.95 -9.79 13.52
N ALA A 386 -19.92 -9.07 14.06
CA ALA A 386 -20.60 -9.44 15.31
C ALA A 386 -21.76 -10.42 15.13
N SER A 387 -22.15 -10.73 13.88
CA SER A 387 -23.20 -11.70 13.55
C SER A 387 -22.66 -13.14 13.54
N PRO A 388 -23.54 -14.17 13.38
CA PRO A 388 -23.08 -15.55 13.18
C PRO A 388 -22.12 -15.76 12.02
N LEU A 389 -22.07 -14.84 11.05
CA LEU A 389 -21.12 -14.87 9.93
C LEU A 389 -19.66 -14.66 10.36
N ARG A 390 -19.40 -14.00 11.49
CA ARG A 390 -18.06 -13.79 12.06
C ARG A 390 -17.07 -13.28 10.98
N LEU A 391 -15.98 -14.02 10.71
CA LEU A 391 -14.96 -13.66 9.74
C LEU A 391 -15.47 -13.60 8.29
N TYR A 392 -16.45 -14.43 7.92
CA TYR A 392 -17.13 -14.31 6.62
C TYR A 392 -17.94 -13.02 6.50
N GLY A 393 -18.47 -12.51 7.62
CA GLY A 393 -19.11 -11.19 7.67
C GLY A 393 -18.16 -10.05 7.33
N ALA A 394 -16.89 -10.13 7.77
CA ALA A 394 -15.87 -9.16 7.38
C ALA A 394 -15.49 -9.26 5.89
N ILE A 395 -15.41 -10.48 5.34
CA ILE A 395 -15.15 -10.69 3.91
C ILE A 395 -16.30 -10.15 3.06
N THR A 396 -17.55 -10.41 3.44
CA THR A 396 -18.72 -9.88 2.72
C THR A 396 -18.79 -8.36 2.83
N ALA A 397 -18.41 -7.77 3.97
CA ALA A 397 -18.28 -6.32 4.12
C ALA A 397 -17.25 -5.73 3.14
N LEU A 398 -16.09 -6.38 2.98
CA LEU A 398 -15.08 -6.02 1.98
C LEU A 398 -15.63 -6.12 0.55
N LEU A 399 -16.33 -7.20 0.22
CA LEU A 399 -16.92 -7.40 -1.10
C LEU A 399 -17.95 -6.31 -1.44
N VAL A 400 -18.90 -6.07 -0.56
CA VAL A 400 -19.98 -5.09 -0.78
C VAL A 400 -19.41 -3.67 -0.86
N SER A 401 -18.57 -3.28 0.09
CA SER A 401 -17.96 -1.94 0.10
C SER A 401 -17.11 -1.68 -1.14
N ARG A 402 -16.34 -2.68 -1.58
CA ARG A 402 -15.53 -2.55 -2.79
C ARG A 402 -16.39 -2.55 -4.05
N ALA A 403 -17.44 -3.36 -4.12
CA ALA A 403 -18.37 -3.36 -5.24
C ALA A 403 -19.05 -1.98 -5.41
N VAL A 404 -19.53 -1.38 -4.32
CA VAL A 404 -20.13 -0.04 -4.35
C VAL A 404 -19.12 1.00 -4.85
N SER A 405 -17.88 0.98 -4.33
CA SER A 405 -16.83 1.91 -4.80
C SER A 405 -16.53 1.74 -6.28
N VAL A 406 -16.37 0.50 -6.75
CA VAL A 406 -16.06 0.19 -8.15
C VAL A 406 -17.21 0.58 -9.08
N LEU A 407 -18.45 0.29 -8.72
CA LEU A 407 -19.62 0.69 -9.50
C LEU A 407 -19.70 2.21 -9.65
N TRP A 408 -19.41 2.94 -8.57
CA TRP A 408 -19.38 4.41 -8.62
C TRP A 408 -18.22 4.93 -9.49
N GLU A 409 -17.00 4.37 -9.33
CA GLU A 409 -15.84 4.72 -10.16
C GLU A 409 -16.14 4.46 -11.65
N LEU A 410 -16.82 3.34 -11.98
CA LEU A 410 -17.25 3.02 -13.33
C LEU A 410 -18.31 4.00 -13.85
N ALA A 411 -19.32 4.32 -13.03
CA ALA A 411 -20.34 5.30 -13.39
C ALA A 411 -19.74 6.70 -13.64
N ALA A 412 -18.70 7.08 -12.89
CA ALA A 412 -17.98 8.34 -13.08
C ALA A 412 -17.08 8.34 -14.33
N ALA A 413 -16.63 7.15 -14.77
CA ALA A 413 -15.75 6.98 -15.93
C ALA A 413 -16.54 6.88 -17.26
N LEU A 414 -17.73 6.27 -17.26
CA LEU A 414 -18.56 6.05 -18.46
C LEU A 414 -18.87 7.32 -19.25
N PRO A 415 -19.30 8.46 -18.65
CA PRO A 415 -19.60 9.67 -19.40
C PRO A 415 -18.39 10.25 -20.15
N LEU A 416 -17.16 9.95 -19.68
CA LEU A 416 -15.93 10.42 -20.32
C LEU A 416 -15.61 9.67 -21.61
N LEU A 417 -16.28 8.53 -21.84
CA LEU A 417 -16.16 7.71 -23.04
C LEU A 417 -17.28 7.96 -24.05
N THR A 418 -18.36 8.68 -23.68
CA THR A 418 -19.41 9.06 -24.60
C THR A 418 -18.93 10.19 -25.50
N PRO A 419 -19.40 10.32 -26.79
CA PRO A 419 -19.14 11.50 -27.59
C PRO A 419 -19.74 12.70 -26.87
N SER A 420 -18.91 13.68 -26.51
CA SER A 420 -19.46 15.01 -26.26
C SER A 420 -20.26 15.38 -27.50
N ALA A 421 -21.56 15.65 -27.35
CA ALA A 421 -22.29 16.36 -28.38
C ALA A 421 -21.49 17.64 -28.65
N ALA A 422 -20.92 17.76 -29.82
CA ALA A 422 -20.25 18.99 -30.24
C ALA A 422 -21.22 20.16 -29.95
N PRO A 423 -20.76 21.23 -29.27
CA PRO A 423 -21.58 22.43 -29.22
C PRO A 423 -21.94 22.75 -30.65
N ALA A 424 -23.24 22.88 -30.92
CA ALA A 424 -23.72 23.32 -32.21
C ALA A 424 -22.91 24.56 -32.63
N ALA A 425 -22.28 24.49 -33.78
CA ALA A 425 -21.63 25.66 -34.38
C ALA A 425 -22.61 26.82 -34.31
N PRO A 426 -22.21 28.05 -33.91
CA PRO A 426 -23.08 29.19 -33.99
C PRO A 426 -23.51 29.29 -35.46
N SER A 427 -24.83 29.26 -35.71
CA SER A 427 -25.40 29.59 -37.00
C SER A 427 -24.96 31.00 -37.33
N ASP A 428 -24.11 31.14 -38.35
CA ASP A 428 -23.89 32.41 -39.02
C ASP A 428 -25.24 32.84 -39.62
N ASP A 429 -25.95 33.71 -38.93
CA ASP A 429 -27.01 34.60 -39.46
C ASP A 429 -26.57 36.04 -39.31
#